data_d5ef0eae855a4e89cf38c4892811df30
#
_entry.id   d5ef0eae855a4e89cf38c4892811df30
#
_cell.length_a   1.000
_cell.length_b   1.000
_cell.length_c   1.000
_cell.angle_alpha   90.00
_cell.angle_beta   90.00
_cell.angle_gamma   90.00
#
_symmetry.space_group_name_H-M   'P 1'
#
loop_
_entity.id
_entity.type
_entity.pdbx_description
1 polymer ?
#
loop_
_entity_poly.entity_id
_entity_poly.type
_entity_poly.pdbx_seq_one_letter_code
_entity_poly.pdbx_strand_id
1 'polypeptide(L)' 'MVKEQVEEVLEKVRAGLKRDGGDIELVDIKDSVVFVKLKGACGTCPMASLTLKNWVEANLKREIPEISSVQSV' A
#
# COMPACT_ATOMS: atom_id res chain seq x y z
N MET A 1 16.67 0.47 0.38
CA MET A 1 15.28 0.54 -0.12
C MET A 1 15.11 1.79 -0.96
N VAL A 2 14.60 1.63 -2.16
CA VAL A 2 14.45 2.73 -3.11
C VAL A 2 12.98 3.10 -3.24
N LYS A 3 12.69 4.38 -3.09
CA LYS A 3 11.34 4.91 -3.20
C LYS A 3 10.69 4.54 -4.55
N GLU A 4 11.48 4.57 -5.63
CA GLU A 4 11.00 4.23 -6.95
C GLU A 4 10.45 2.83 -7.04
N GLN A 5 11.09 1.87 -6.39
CA GLN A 5 10.62 0.48 -6.35
C GLN A 5 9.28 0.39 -5.63
N VAL A 6 9.16 1.11 -4.53
CA VAL A 6 7.91 1.14 -3.76
C VAL A 6 6.79 1.73 -4.61
N GLU A 7 7.07 2.83 -5.30
CA GLU A 7 6.07 3.46 -6.16
C GLU A 7 5.62 2.55 -7.29
N GLU A 8 6.54 1.78 -7.89
CA GLU A 8 6.19 0.81 -8.93
C GLU A 8 5.22 -0.23 -8.41
N VAL A 9 5.50 -0.79 -7.24
CA VAL A 9 4.62 -1.79 -6.63
C VAL A 9 3.27 -1.17 -6.29
N LEU A 10 3.27 0.05 -5.76
CA LEU A 10 2.04 0.75 -5.42
C LEU A 10 1.19 1.05 -6.66
N GLU A 11 1.81 1.30 -7.81
CA GLU A 11 1.05 1.48 -9.04
C GLU A 11 0.31 0.21 -9.45
N LYS A 12 0.93 -0.93 -9.27
CA LYS A 12 0.29 -2.22 -9.54
C LYS A 12 -0.89 -2.44 -8.59
N VAL A 13 -0.67 -2.13 -7.32
CA VAL A 13 -1.71 -2.20 -6.29
C VAL A 13 -2.85 -1.25 -6.62
N ARG A 14 -2.51 -0.03 -7.01
CA ARG A 14 -3.50 0.99 -7.39
C ARG A 14 -4.39 0.52 -8.53
N ALA A 15 -3.79 -0.09 -9.54
CA ALA A 15 -4.56 -0.60 -10.68
C ALA A 15 -5.59 -1.63 -10.22
N GLY A 16 -5.22 -2.49 -9.27
CA GLY A 16 -6.16 -3.45 -8.68
C GLY A 16 -7.25 -2.78 -7.86
N LEU A 17 -6.90 -1.75 -7.10
CA LEU A 17 -7.86 -1.03 -6.25
C LEU A 17 -8.85 -0.21 -7.07
N LYS A 18 -8.43 0.35 -8.18
CA LYS A 18 -9.32 1.15 -9.03
C LYS A 18 -10.50 0.37 -9.58
N ARG A 19 -10.35 -0.94 -9.71
CA ARG A 19 -11.45 -1.80 -10.11
C ARG A 19 -12.62 -1.73 -9.15
N ASP A 20 -12.32 -1.54 -7.87
CA ASP A 20 -13.32 -1.48 -6.80
C ASP A 20 -13.61 -0.05 -6.37
N GLY A 21 -13.13 0.93 -7.13
CA GLY A 21 -13.33 2.33 -6.81
C GLY A 21 -12.43 2.88 -5.72
N GLY A 22 -11.38 2.15 -5.38
CA GLY A 22 -10.41 2.59 -4.37
C GLY A 22 -9.17 3.18 -4.98
N ASP A 23 -8.31 3.73 -4.13
CA ASP A 23 -7.02 4.26 -4.52
C ASP A 23 -6.06 4.18 -3.34
N ILE A 24 -4.77 4.31 -3.64
CA ILE A 24 -3.73 4.32 -2.62
C ILE A 24 -2.69 5.36 -2.98
N GLU A 25 -2.13 6.01 -1.97
CA GLU A 25 -1.13 7.03 -2.14
C GLU A 25 0.05 6.76 -1.22
N LEU A 26 1.26 6.91 -1.74
CA LEU A 26 2.47 6.83 -0.92
C LEU A 26 2.62 8.14 -0.14
N VAL A 27 2.68 8.03 1.16
CA VAL A 27 2.86 9.19 2.05
C VAL A 27 4.33 9.36 2.40
N ASP A 28 4.97 8.30 2.88
CA ASP A 28 6.37 8.38 3.30
C ASP A 28 6.98 6.99 3.38
N ILE A 29 8.30 6.95 3.50
CA ILE A 29 9.06 5.73 3.76
C ILE A 29 10.08 6.07 4.83
N LYS A 30 10.04 5.34 5.94
CA LYS A 30 10.93 5.61 7.06
C LYS A 30 11.29 4.31 7.76
N ASP A 31 12.59 4.09 7.96
CA ASP A 31 13.10 2.90 8.67
C ASP A 31 12.52 1.59 8.17
N SER A 32 12.48 1.42 6.86
CA SER A 32 11.91 0.24 6.20
C SER A 32 10.41 0.09 6.40
N VAL A 33 9.73 1.11 6.90
CA VAL A 33 8.29 1.15 7.04
C VAL A 33 7.72 2.05 5.95
N VAL A 34 6.76 1.55 5.20
CA VAL A 34 6.09 2.29 4.14
C VAL A 34 4.79 2.86 4.68
N PHE A 35 4.63 4.16 4.58
CA PHE A 35 3.40 4.84 5.00
C PHE A 35 2.56 5.13 3.77
N VAL A 36 1.34 4.63 3.78
CA VAL A 36 0.41 4.79 2.67
C VAL A 36 -0.92 5.34 3.17
N LYS A 37 -1.66 5.93 2.26
CA LYS A 37 -3.01 6.42 2.56
C LYS A 37 -3.98 5.79 1.59
N LEU A 38 -4.98 5.10 2.13
CA LEU A 38 -6.04 4.50 1.34
C LEU A 38 -7.14 5.52 1.10
N LYS A 39 -7.63 5.57 -0.12
CA LYS A 39 -8.66 6.52 -0.54
C LYS A 39 -9.82 5.79 -1.20
N GLY A 40 -10.93 6.48 -1.33
CA GLY A 40 -12.12 5.97 -2.01
C GLY A 40 -12.93 5.02 -1.14
N ALA A 41 -13.71 4.17 -1.78
CA ALA A 41 -14.61 3.25 -1.09
C ALA A 41 -13.90 2.33 -0.10
N CYS A 42 -12.68 1.96 -0.41
CA CYS A 42 -11.88 1.07 0.44
C CYS A 42 -11.43 1.73 1.74
N GLY A 43 -11.35 3.05 1.77
CA GLY A 43 -10.96 3.80 2.95
C GLY A 43 -12.06 3.98 3.98
N THR A 44 -13.31 3.68 3.61
CA THR A 44 -14.45 3.91 4.47
C THR A 44 -14.89 2.68 5.26
N CYS A 45 -14.43 1.51 4.87
CA CYS A 45 -14.79 0.25 5.53
C CYS A 45 -13.60 -0.26 6.35
N PRO A 46 -13.69 -0.31 7.68
CA PRO A 46 -12.56 -0.74 8.52
C PRO A 46 -12.03 -2.13 8.18
N MET A 47 -12.92 -3.07 7.93
CA MET A 47 -12.50 -4.44 7.59
C MET A 47 -11.83 -4.50 6.22
N ALA A 48 -12.38 -3.78 5.26
CA ALA A 48 -11.78 -3.71 3.94
C ALA A 48 -10.41 -3.03 3.97
N SER A 49 -10.27 -1.98 4.78
CA SER A 49 -9.01 -1.29 4.96
C SER A 49 -7.93 -2.22 5.53
N LEU A 50 -8.30 -3.04 6.50
CA LEU A 50 -7.36 -3.98 7.10
C LEU A 50 -6.92 -5.04 6.12
N THR A 51 -7.86 -5.61 5.36
CA THR A 51 -7.57 -6.60 4.33
C THR A 51 -6.67 -6.02 3.24
N LEU A 52 -6.98 -4.80 2.81
CA LEU A 52 -6.18 -4.11 1.79
C LEU A 52 -4.77 -3.81 2.29
N LYS A 53 -4.66 -3.37 3.52
CA LYS A 53 -3.35 -3.12 4.12
C LYS A 53 -2.49 -4.38 4.11
N ASN A 54 -3.07 -5.51 4.51
CA ASN A 54 -2.35 -6.78 4.53
C ASN A 54 -1.95 -7.21 3.11
N TRP A 55 -2.83 -7.01 2.15
CA TRP A 55 -2.54 -7.33 0.75
C TRP A 55 -1.42 -6.45 0.21
N VAL A 56 -1.49 -5.15 0.47
CA VAL A 56 -0.45 -4.20 0.05
C VAL A 56 0.89 -4.56 0.70
N GLU A 57 0.87 -4.84 1.98
CA GLU A 57 2.08 -5.23 2.72
C GLU A 57 2.69 -6.50 2.13
N ALA A 58 1.86 -7.50 1.86
CA ALA A 58 2.33 -8.75 1.27
C ALA A 58 2.98 -8.51 -0.09
N ASN A 59 2.36 -7.69 -0.94
CA ASN A 59 2.90 -7.36 -2.25
C ASN A 59 4.22 -6.60 -2.13
N LEU A 60 4.28 -5.62 -1.26
CA LEU A 60 5.50 -4.84 -1.06
C LEU A 60 6.63 -5.68 -0.51
N LYS A 61 6.37 -6.50 0.48
CA LYS A 61 7.38 -7.38 1.06
C LYS A 61 7.88 -8.41 0.06
N ARG A 62 7.00 -8.87 -0.80
CA ARG A 62 7.35 -9.84 -1.84
C ARG A 62 8.29 -9.24 -2.88
N GLU A 63 8.00 -8.02 -3.31
CA GLU A 63 8.81 -7.32 -4.31
C GLU A 63 10.07 -6.71 -3.70
N ILE A 64 9.95 -6.21 -2.48
CA ILE A 64 11.04 -5.53 -1.78
C ILE A 64 11.19 -6.15 -0.39
N PRO A 65 12.02 -7.20 -0.26
CA PRO A 65 12.20 -7.90 1.03
C PRO A 65 12.72 -7.02 2.15
N GLU A 66 13.31 -5.89 1.83
CA GLU A 66 13.83 -4.95 2.82
C GLU A 66 12.73 -4.27 3.63
N ILE A 67 11.51 -4.25 3.11
CA ILE A 67 10.40 -3.61 3.81
C ILE A 67 10.04 -4.42 5.06
N SER A 68 10.02 -3.73 6.20
CA SER A 68 9.67 -4.33 7.48
C SER A 68 8.15 -4.42 7.65
N SER A 69 7.45 -3.32 7.36
CA SER A 69 6.00 -3.28 7.47
C SER A 69 5.42 -2.14 6.64
N VAL A 70 4.10 -2.12 6.54
CA VAL A 70 3.36 -1.06 5.87
C VAL A 70 2.34 -0.51 6.84
N GLN A 71 2.27 0.80 6.94
CA GLN A 71 1.32 1.49 7.81
C GLN A 71 0.34 2.30 6.99
N SER A 72 -0.91 2.28 7.40
CA SER A 72 -1.96 3.09 6.80
C SER A 72 -2.15 4.35 7.66
N VAL A 73 -2.11 5.49 7.04
CA VAL A 73 -2.28 6.78 7.73
C VAL A 73 -3.51 7.53 7.27
#